data_b53d14f653c0a13371b8dd72b8574ae4
#
_entry.id   b53d14f653c0a13371b8dd72b8574ae4
#
_cell.length_a   1.000
_cell.length_b   1.000
_cell.length_c   1.000
_cell.angle_alpha   90.00
_cell.angle_beta   90.00
_cell.angle_gamma   90.00
#
_symmetry.space_group_name_H-M   'P 1'
#
loop_
_entity.id
_entity.type
_entity.pdbx_description
1 polymer ?
#
loop_
_entity_poly.entity_id
_entity_poly.type
_entity_poly.pdbx_seq_one_letter_code
_entity_poly.pdbx_strand_id
1 'polypeptide(L)'
;MKKITLPPKEKVKEILVQTKNIFLSPTVTLCILLVISIILTHLSQSYVNASKNRLVPIYSVDRDDKYISLTIDAAWGNEYTAQIIYILDKYDVRITFFTVDFWANKYPDDINALKLHGHEIGNHSATHPDMANLSKNKIEEELLTTWETQQKYAGSSAVRLFRAPYGSYSNTLIETCHEYGFECIQWDVDSVDWREGAKAQDVINRVLSKTKSGSIILMHNNSAVITEVLPVVLEKLIAQGYTFVPVSQLIYKGDYTIDANGVQHRSN
;
A
#
# COMPACT_ATOMS: atom_id res chain seq x y z
N MET A 1 15.10 59.24 -26.23
CA MET A 1 14.50 57.97 -26.69
C MET A 1 15.08 57.66 -28.08
N LYS A 2 15.95 56.62 -28.18
CA LYS A 2 16.46 56.17 -29.49
C LYS A 2 15.35 55.41 -30.22
N LYS A 3 14.96 55.92 -31.42
CA LYS A 3 14.03 55.21 -32.29
C LYS A 3 14.70 53.90 -32.78
N ILE A 4 14.14 52.78 -32.43
CA ILE A 4 14.53 51.46 -32.98
C ILE A 4 13.96 51.44 -34.41
N THR A 5 14.84 51.61 -35.41
CA THR A 5 14.49 51.44 -36.81
C THR A 5 14.52 49.96 -37.15
N LEU A 6 13.37 49.43 -37.59
CA LEU A 6 13.27 48.06 -38.10
C LEU A 6 14.13 47.94 -39.38
N PRO A 7 14.80 46.81 -39.59
CA PRO A 7 15.62 46.58 -40.79
C PRO A 7 14.72 46.55 -42.03
N PRO A 8 15.28 46.93 -43.21
CA PRO A 8 14.54 46.91 -44.48
C PRO A 8 13.94 45.54 -44.77
N LYS A 9 12.74 45.49 -45.35
CA LYS A 9 11.99 44.25 -45.67
C LYS A 9 12.81 43.20 -46.41
N GLU A 10 13.75 43.61 -47.26
CA GLU A 10 14.66 42.73 -47.99
C GLU A 10 15.65 42.02 -47.07
N LYS A 11 16.21 42.74 -46.09
CA LYS A 11 17.13 42.16 -45.11
C LYS A 11 16.46 41.15 -44.18
N VAL A 12 15.19 41.37 -43.85
CA VAL A 12 14.36 40.40 -43.08
C VAL A 12 14.08 39.17 -43.93
N LYS A 13 13.83 39.30 -45.25
CA LYS A 13 13.66 38.16 -46.16
C LYS A 13 14.95 37.32 -46.29
N GLU A 14 16.11 37.97 -46.43
CA GLU A 14 17.40 37.29 -46.50
C GLU A 14 17.68 36.50 -45.21
N ILE A 15 17.43 37.08 -44.04
CA ILE A 15 17.61 36.41 -42.75
C ILE A 15 16.64 35.22 -42.63
N LEU A 16 15.39 35.35 -43.06
CA LEU A 16 14.41 34.26 -43.05
C LEU A 16 14.76 33.13 -44.01
N VAL A 17 15.34 33.44 -45.18
CA VAL A 17 15.82 32.44 -46.15
C VAL A 17 17.08 31.73 -45.61
N GLN A 18 18.02 32.46 -45.01
CA GLN A 18 19.20 31.86 -44.39
C GLN A 18 18.85 30.97 -43.20
N THR A 19 17.95 31.40 -42.31
CA THR A 19 17.49 30.56 -41.19
C THR A 19 16.72 29.34 -41.67
N LYS A 20 15.91 29.44 -42.71
CA LYS A 20 15.19 28.32 -43.32
C LYS A 20 16.15 27.30 -43.92
N ASN A 21 17.25 27.72 -44.55
CA ASN A 21 18.26 26.87 -45.13
C ASN A 21 19.14 26.17 -44.03
N ILE A 22 19.34 26.83 -42.90
CA ILE A 22 20.03 26.24 -41.76
C ILE A 22 19.18 25.08 -41.14
N PHE A 23 17.89 25.30 -40.95
CA PHE A 23 16.99 24.28 -40.41
C PHE A 23 16.70 23.12 -41.37
N LEU A 24 16.86 23.32 -42.69
CA LEU A 24 16.69 22.29 -43.71
C LEU A 24 18.01 21.61 -44.11
N SER A 25 19.14 22.02 -43.53
CA SER A 25 20.42 21.34 -43.76
C SER A 25 20.39 19.93 -43.21
N PRO A 26 20.70 18.87 -43.98
CA PRO A 26 20.75 17.50 -43.54
C PRO A 26 21.65 17.29 -42.32
N THR A 27 22.72 18.05 -42.20
CA THR A 27 23.67 18.01 -41.08
C THR A 27 23.02 18.53 -39.78
N VAL A 28 22.30 19.67 -39.84
CA VAL A 28 21.60 20.22 -38.66
C VAL A 28 20.49 19.27 -38.21
N THR A 29 19.73 18.72 -39.15
CA THR A 29 18.68 17.75 -38.87
C THR A 29 19.28 16.49 -38.20
N LEU A 30 20.40 15.98 -38.69
CA LEU A 30 21.09 14.83 -38.12
C LEU A 30 21.60 15.14 -36.70
N CYS A 31 22.16 16.33 -36.46
CA CYS A 31 22.61 16.72 -35.11
C CYS A 31 21.43 16.81 -34.13
N ILE A 32 20.29 17.37 -34.54
CA ILE A 32 19.08 17.43 -33.72
C ILE A 32 18.58 16.03 -33.38
N LEU A 33 18.51 15.12 -34.35
CA LEU A 33 18.10 13.74 -34.14
C LEU A 33 19.04 13.00 -33.20
N LEU A 34 20.35 13.22 -33.30
CA LEU A 34 21.35 12.67 -32.39
C LEU A 34 21.14 13.18 -30.95
N VAL A 35 20.95 14.47 -30.77
CA VAL A 35 20.68 15.06 -29.44
C VAL A 35 19.40 14.49 -28.85
N ILE A 36 18.32 14.40 -29.63
CA ILE A 36 17.06 13.80 -29.18
C ILE A 36 17.28 12.32 -28.78
N SER A 37 18.01 11.57 -29.58
CA SER A 37 18.31 10.16 -29.27
C SER A 37 19.08 10.02 -27.94
N ILE A 38 20.07 10.87 -27.71
CA ILE A 38 20.85 10.88 -26.46
C ILE A 38 19.93 11.23 -25.27
N ILE A 39 19.07 12.24 -25.41
CA ILE A 39 18.11 12.62 -24.36
C ILE A 39 17.16 11.46 -24.06
N LEU A 40 16.61 10.83 -25.10
CA LEU A 40 15.68 9.71 -24.93
C LEU A 40 16.36 8.50 -24.26
N THR A 41 17.63 8.20 -24.63
CA THR A 41 18.39 7.11 -23.97
C THR A 41 18.68 7.44 -22.51
N HIS A 42 19.06 8.67 -22.18
CA HIS A 42 19.24 9.08 -20.78
C HIS A 42 17.94 9.03 -19.98
N LEU A 43 16.84 9.49 -20.53
CA LEU A 43 15.51 9.44 -19.89
C LEU A 43 15.07 7.98 -19.67
N SER A 44 15.25 7.12 -20.66
CA SER A 44 14.90 5.70 -20.54
C SER A 44 15.76 4.99 -19.49
N GLN A 45 17.07 5.28 -19.47
CA GLN A 45 17.98 4.71 -18.47
C GLN A 45 17.66 5.18 -17.06
N SER A 46 17.33 6.46 -16.90
CA SER A 46 16.89 7.02 -15.61
C SER A 46 15.58 6.39 -15.13
N TYR A 47 14.63 6.18 -16.04
CA TYR A 47 13.37 5.51 -15.73
C TYR A 47 13.57 4.04 -15.32
N VAL A 48 14.42 3.30 -16.05
CA VAL A 48 14.77 1.91 -15.74
C VAL A 48 15.46 1.80 -14.36
N ASN A 49 16.40 2.71 -14.08
CA ASN A 49 17.10 2.73 -12.79
C ASN A 49 16.16 3.08 -11.64
N ALA A 50 15.26 4.05 -11.81
CA ALA A 50 14.25 4.40 -10.81
C ALA A 50 13.28 3.24 -10.54
N SER A 51 12.88 2.50 -11.58
CA SER A 51 12.02 1.32 -11.46
C SER A 51 12.73 0.17 -10.74
N LYS A 52 14.02 -0.07 -11.01
CA LYS A 52 14.81 -1.12 -10.33
C LYS A 52 15.01 -0.87 -8.84
N ASN A 53 14.99 0.38 -8.41
CA ASN A 53 15.22 0.78 -7.02
C ASN A 53 13.93 1.01 -6.24
N ARG A 54 12.75 0.76 -6.83
CA ARG A 54 11.49 0.92 -6.13
C ARG A 54 11.25 -0.27 -5.22
N LEU A 55 11.24 0.00 -3.91
CA LEU A 55 10.79 -0.96 -2.91
C LEU A 55 9.27 -1.07 -2.93
N VAL A 56 8.77 -2.25 -2.67
CA VAL A 56 7.32 -2.56 -2.71
C VAL A 56 6.97 -3.32 -1.43
N PRO A 57 5.88 -2.98 -0.72
CA PRO A 57 5.38 -3.76 0.40
C PRO A 57 4.84 -5.12 -0.04
N ILE A 58 4.55 -6.01 0.91
CA ILE A 58 3.91 -7.30 0.64
C ILE A 58 2.41 -7.06 0.44
N TYR A 59 1.91 -7.35 -0.77
CA TYR A 59 0.49 -7.30 -1.13
C TYR A 59 -0.19 -8.67 -1.06
N SER A 60 0.56 -9.72 -1.37
CA SER A 60 0.14 -11.12 -1.30
C SER A 60 1.36 -12.03 -1.24
N VAL A 61 1.14 -13.31 -1.02
CA VAL A 61 2.18 -14.32 -0.92
C VAL A 61 2.00 -15.37 -2.01
N ASP A 62 3.08 -15.78 -2.67
CA ASP A 62 3.08 -16.88 -3.64
C ASP A 62 2.96 -18.23 -2.92
N ARG A 63 1.73 -18.75 -2.85
CA ARG A 63 1.35 -19.97 -2.13
C ARG A 63 0.32 -20.77 -2.93
N ASP A 64 0.32 -22.08 -2.75
CA ASP A 64 -0.63 -23.03 -3.38
C ASP A 64 -1.51 -23.78 -2.36
N ASP A 65 -1.24 -23.59 -1.05
CA ASP A 65 -1.88 -24.30 0.06
C ASP A 65 -3.22 -23.72 0.53
N LYS A 66 -3.79 -22.78 -0.23
CA LYS A 66 -5.05 -22.06 0.07
C LYS A 66 -5.07 -21.31 1.41
N TYR A 67 -3.91 -20.94 1.95
CA TYR A 67 -3.86 -20.02 3.08
C TYR A 67 -4.08 -18.58 2.59
N ILE A 68 -4.89 -17.83 3.34
CA ILE A 68 -5.22 -16.42 3.11
C ILE A 68 -5.25 -15.66 4.43
N SER A 69 -5.08 -14.35 4.40
CA SER A 69 -5.29 -13.49 5.56
C SER A 69 -6.44 -12.53 5.32
N LEU A 70 -7.37 -12.48 6.27
CA LEU A 70 -8.29 -11.37 6.42
C LEU A 70 -7.66 -10.34 7.36
N THR A 71 -7.74 -9.08 7.00
CA THR A 71 -7.21 -7.98 7.82
C THR A 71 -8.25 -6.89 7.98
N ILE A 72 -8.23 -6.23 9.14
CA ILE A 72 -9.12 -5.10 9.44
C ILE A 72 -8.28 -3.90 9.86
N ASP A 73 -8.44 -2.78 9.17
CA ASP A 73 -7.89 -1.50 9.57
C ASP A 73 -8.84 -0.82 10.55
N ALA A 74 -8.34 -0.41 11.72
CA ALA A 74 -9.10 0.20 12.81
C ALA A 74 -8.54 1.58 13.15
N ALA A 75 -9.25 2.61 12.68
CA ALA A 75 -8.90 4.02 12.90
C ALA A 75 -10.03 4.83 13.51
N TRP A 76 -11.30 4.56 13.14
CA TRP A 76 -12.45 5.32 13.62
C TRP A 76 -13.55 4.39 14.12
N GLY A 77 -14.24 4.84 15.20
CA GLY A 77 -15.35 4.10 15.79
C GLY A 77 -14.96 2.75 16.36
N ASN A 78 -15.83 2.14 17.12
CA ASN A 78 -15.68 0.77 17.64
C ASN A 78 -17.02 0.03 17.72
N GLU A 79 -18.04 0.59 17.10
CA GLU A 79 -19.43 0.16 17.22
C GLU A 79 -19.63 -1.31 16.86
N TYR A 80 -18.81 -1.82 15.94
CA TYR A 80 -18.90 -3.21 15.45
C TYR A 80 -17.82 -4.13 16.01
N THR A 81 -16.82 -3.64 16.76
CA THR A 81 -15.65 -4.43 17.18
C THR A 81 -16.07 -5.69 17.93
N ALA A 82 -16.95 -5.60 18.93
CA ALA A 82 -17.43 -6.75 19.67
C ALA A 82 -18.16 -7.77 18.77
N GLN A 83 -18.96 -7.30 17.83
CA GLN A 83 -19.68 -8.17 16.90
C GLN A 83 -18.74 -8.83 15.87
N ILE A 84 -17.71 -8.11 15.41
CA ILE A 84 -16.66 -8.66 14.54
C ILE A 84 -15.95 -9.82 15.27
N ILE A 85 -15.52 -9.61 16.52
CA ILE A 85 -14.89 -10.65 17.35
C ILE A 85 -15.81 -11.86 17.51
N TYR A 86 -17.06 -11.64 17.85
CA TYR A 86 -18.05 -12.72 17.96
C TYR A 86 -18.20 -13.53 16.67
N ILE A 87 -18.25 -12.88 15.52
CA ILE A 87 -18.34 -13.54 14.21
C ILE A 87 -17.06 -14.35 13.94
N LEU A 88 -15.89 -13.78 14.18
CA LEU A 88 -14.61 -14.48 13.97
C LEU A 88 -14.48 -15.73 14.86
N ASP A 89 -14.89 -15.63 16.11
CA ASP A 89 -14.90 -16.76 17.03
C ASP A 89 -15.86 -17.89 16.60
N LYS A 90 -17.05 -17.52 16.09
CA LYS A 90 -18.01 -18.49 15.57
C LYS A 90 -17.44 -19.38 14.47
N TYR A 91 -16.54 -18.84 13.65
CA TYR A 91 -15.88 -19.56 12.56
C TYR A 91 -14.49 -20.09 12.93
N ASP A 92 -14.06 -19.90 14.19
CA ASP A 92 -12.70 -20.20 14.68
C ASP A 92 -11.59 -19.58 13.83
N VAL A 93 -11.78 -18.33 13.40
CA VAL A 93 -10.86 -17.57 12.54
C VAL A 93 -10.10 -16.55 13.38
N ARG A 94 -8.77 -16.49 13.19
CA ARG A 94 -7.90 -15.48 13.77
C ARG A 94 -7.31 -14.65 12.66
N ILE A 95 -7.30 -13.31 12.85
CA ILE A 95 -6.91 -12.33 11.84
C ILE A 95 -5.93 -11.31 12.41
N THR A 96 -5.45 -10.42 11.55
CA THR A 96 -4.62 -9.27 11.94
C THR A 96 -5.42 -7.99 11.85
N PHE A 97 -5.48 -7.24 12.95
CA PHE A 97 -5.99 -5.87 13.00
C PHE A 97 -4.83 -4.89 12.90
N PHE A 98 -4.90 -3.94 11.97
CA PHE A 98 -3.96 -2.82 11.90
C PHE A 98 -4.60 -1.62 12.57
N THR A 99 -4.06 -1.22 13.75
CA THR A 99 -4.68 -0.18 14.58
C THR A 99 -3.82 1.08 14.61
N VAL A 100 -4.47 2.26 14.53
CA VAL A 100 -3.80 3.53 14.79
C VAL A 100 -3.67 3.77 16.29
N ASP A 101 -2.67 4.57 16.69
CA ASP A 101 -2.41 4.89 18.10
C ASP A 101 -3.60 5.53 18.80
N PHE A 102 -4.22 6.56 18.20
CA PHE A 102 -5.34 7.24 18.83
C PHE A 102 -6.57 6.36 19.02
N TRP A 103 -6.79 5.34 18.15
CA TRP A 103 -7.84 4.35 18.33
C TRP A 103 -7.51 3.40 19.49
N ALA A 104 -6.28 2.91 19.53
CA ALA A 104 -5.83 2.01 20.59
C ALA A 104 -5.88 2.67 21.98
N ASN A 105 -5.48 3.95 22.07
CA ASN A 105 -5.58 4.72 23.33
C ASN A 105 -7.02 5.06 23.72
N LYS A 106 -7.90 5.26 22.74
CA LYS A 106 -9.32 5.56 22.99
C LYS A 106 -10.12 4.33 23.41
N TYR A 107 -9.76 3.16 22.86
CA TYR A 107 -10.47 1.90 23.05
C TYR A 107 -9.55 0.77 23.56
N PRO A 108 -8.88 0.94 24.71
CA PRO A 108 -7.94 -0.08 25.22
C PRO A 108 -8.62 -1.40 25.57
N ASP A 109 -9.89 -1.39 25.93
CA ASP A 109 -10.68 -2.59 26.21
C ASP A 109 -10.91 -3.42 24.94
N ASP A 110 -11.08 -2.76 23.78
CA ASP A 110 -11.18 -3.47 22.50
C ASP A 110 -9.85 -4.10 22.11
N ILE A 111 -8.73 -3.43 22.31
CA ILE A 111 -7.39 -4.03 22.12
C ILE A 111 -7.22 -5.26 23.01
N ASN A 112 -7.61 -5.16 24.28
CA ASN A 112 -7.54 -6.29 25.18
C ASN A 112 -8.49 -7.44 24.76
N ALA A 113 -9.70 -7.13 24.27
CA ALA A 113 -10.62 -8.13 23.73
C ALA A 113 -10.02 -8.84 22.50
N LEU A 114 -9.48 -8.09 21.53
CA LEU A 114 -8.80 -8.67 20.37
C LEU A 114 -7.67 -9.61 20.76
N LYS A 115 -6.83 -9.21 21.73
CA LYS A 115 -5.77 -10.04 22.29
C LYS A 115 -6.30 -11.32 22.94
N LEU A 116 -7.33 -11.22 23.80
CA LEU A 116 -7.91 -12.37 24.51
C LEU A 116 -8.50 -13.40 23.55
N HIS A 117 -9.01 -12.94 22.40
CA HIS A 117 -9.55 -13.79 21.34
C HIS A 117 -8.48 -14.22 20.32
N GLY A 118 -7.19 -13.96 20.58
CA GLY A 118 -6.06 -14.50 19.82
C GLY A 118 -5.79 -13.81 18.48
N HIS A 119 -6.31 -12.59 18.29
CA HIS A 119 -5.99 -11.79 17.09
C HIS A 119 -4.62 -11.11 17.21
N GLU A 120 -3.98 -10.87 16.07
CA GLU A 120 -2.77 -10.07 15.98
C GLU A 120 -3.09 -8.59 15.85
N ILE A 121 -2.22 -7.75 16.42
CA ILE A 121 -2.32 -6.30 16.35
C ILE A 121 -1.09 -5.75 15.60
N GLY A 122 -1.28 -5.34 14.37
CA GLY A 122 -0.31 -4.65 13.52
C GLY A 122 -0.46 -3.13 13.62
N ASN A 123 0.57 -2.42 13.19
CA ASN A 123 0.71 -0.97 13.28
C ASN A 123 0.12 -0.26 12.04
N HIS A 124 -0.71 0.78 12.28
CA HIS A 124 -1.32 1.59 11.22
C HIS A 124 -1.02 3.10 11.37
N SER A 125 0.17 3.43 11.89
CA SER A 125 0.63 4.78 12.23
C SER A 125 -0.04 5.40 13.47
N ALA A 126 0.49 6.52 13.95
CA ALA A 126 -0.06 7.19 15.13
C ALA A 126 -1.27 8.07 14.78
N THR A 127 -1.16 8.89 13.74
CA THR A 127 -2.15 9.92 13.41
C THR A 127 -2.83 9.75 12.06
N HIS A 128 -2.59 8.62 11.39
CA HIS A 128 -3.15 8.27 10.06
C HIS A 128 -2.81 9.29 8.95
N PRO A 129 -1.55 9.73 8.80
CA PRO A 129 -1.16 10.67 7.76
C PRO A 129 -0.87 9.97 6.42
N ASP A 130 -0.73 10.75 5.33
CA ASP A 130 -0.10 10.25 4.10
C ASP A 130 1.41 10.06 4.33
N MET A 131 1.81 8.82 4.59
CA MET A 131 3.18 8.46 4.97
C MET A 131 4.21 8.60 3.84
N ALA A 132 3.79 8.59 2.57
CA ALA A 132 4.72 8.63 1.43
C ALA A 132 5.51 9.93 1.34
N ASN A 133 4.95 11.01 1.87
CA ASN A 133 5.52 12.37 1.80
C ASN A 133 6.21 12.81 3.11
N LEU A 134 6.28 11.93 4.11
CA LEU A 134 6.90 12.26 5.39
C LEU A 134 8.43 12.12 5.34
N SER A 135 9.11 12.94 6.15
CA SER A 135 10.53 12.74 6.42
C SER A 135 10.75 11.49 7.29
N LYS A 136 11.96 10.92 7.24
CA LYS A 136 12.34 9.75 8.04
C LYS A 136 11.98 9.92 9.52
N ASN A 137 12.36 11.04 10.13
CA ASN A 137 12.08 11.31 11.55
C ASN A 137 10.58 11.31 11.87
N LYS A 138 9.73 11.81 10.93
CA LYS A 138 8.28 11.78 11.12
C LYS A 138 7.70 10.37 10.95
N ILE A 139 8.27 9.58 10.05
CA ILE A 139 7.91 8.16 9.90
C ILE A 139 8.25 7.39 11.18
N GLU A 140 9.44 7.62 11.75
CA GLU A 140 9.86 7.04 13.03
C GLU A 140 8.91 7.39 14.17
N GLU A 141 8.53 8.66 14.29
CA GLU A 141 7.58 9.14 15.31
C GLU A 141 6.21 8.41 15.17
N GLU A 142 5.64 8.36 13.97
CA GLU A 142 4.37 7.68 13.68
C GLU A 142 4.43 6.17 13.99
N LEU A 143 5.54 5.53 13.62
CA LEU A 143 5.73 4.11 13.80
C LEU A 143 5.94 3.73 15.28
N LEU A 144 6.85 4.44 15.98
CA LEU A 144 7.26 4.08 17.34
C LEU A 144 6.20 4.45 18.37
N THR A 145 5.52 5.60 18.22
CA THR A 145 4.42 5.98 19.12
C THR A 145 3.33 4.89 19.15
N THR A 146 2.92 4.43 17.98
CA THR A 146 1.92 3.36 17.89
C THR A 146 2.43 2.04 18.46
N TRP A 147 3.71 1.70 18.19
CA TRP A 147 4.31 0.49 18.72
C TRP A 147 4.34 0.45 20.24
N GLU A 148 4.71 1.55 20.90
CA GLU A 148 4.71 1.68 22.36
C GLU A 148 3.32 1.45 22.94
N THR A 149 2.30 2.06 22.35
CA THR A 149 0.90 1.88 22.77
C THR A 149 0.44 0.43 22.58
N GLN A 150 0.77 -0.20 21.45
CA GLN A 150 0.42 -1.57 21.17
C GLN A 150 1.14 -2.55 22.13
N GLN A 151 2.41 -2.31 22.45
CA GLN A 151 3.11 -3.11 23.48
C GLN A 151 2.46 -2.97 24.84
N LYS A 152 2.00 -1.79 25.21
CA LYS A 152 1.33 -1.52 26.47
C LYS A 152 0.02 -2.30 26.63
N TYR A 153 -0.84 -2.32 25.60
CA TYR A 153 -2.18 -2.90 25.69
C TYR A 153 -2.24 -4.33 25.15
N ALA A 154 -1.63 -4.61 24.02
CA ALA A 154 -1.68 -5.89 23.34
C ALA A 154 -0.57 -6.86 23.79
N GLY A 155 0.59 -6.34 24.24
CA GLY A 155 1.73 -7.17 24.66
C GLY A 155 2.20 -8.12 23.55
N SER A 156 2.18 -9.43 23.78
CA SER A 156 2.63 -10.44 22.81
C SER A 156 1.75 -10.57 21.56
N SER A 157 0.54 -10.01 21.55
CA SER A 157 -0.31 -9.95 20.36
C SER A 157 0.06 -8.80 19.42
N ALA A 158 0.87 -7.82 19.89
CA ALA A 158 1.46 -6.80 19.03
C ALA A 158 2.57 -7.43 18.19
N VAL A 159 2.45 -7.28 16.86
CA VAL A 159 3.39 -7.85 15.89
C VAL A 159 4.05 -6.74 15.08
N ARG A 160 5.30 -6.96 14.64
CA ARG A 160 6.05 -6.00 13.83
C ARG A 160 5.62 -6.05 12.36
N LEU A 161 4.34 -5.81 12.14
CA LEU A 161 3.72 -5.60 10.83
C LEU A 161 3.23 -4.15 10.77
N PHE A 162 3.51 -3.47 9.68
CA PHE A 162 3.10 -2.08 9.46
C PHE A 162 2.27 -1.98 8.18
N ARG A 163 1.16 -1.26 8.23
CA ARG A 163 0.35 -0.90 7.06
C ARG A 163 0.26 0.61 6.96
N ALA A 164 0.68 1.15 5.82
CA ALA A 164 0.60 2.58 5.57
C ALA A 164 -0.84 3.03 5.36
N PRO A 165 -1.30 4.11 6.02
CA PRO A 165 -2.57 4.75 5.72
C PRO A 165 -2.73 5.04 4.23
N TYR A 166 -3.96 4.88 3.72
CA TYR A 166 -4.31 5.08 2.30
C TYR A 166 -3.56 4.18 1.31
N GLY A 167 -2.77 3.23 1.78
CA GLY A 167 -1.86 2.46 0.92
C GLY A 167 -0.70 3.29 0.35
N SER A 168 -0.44 4.46 0.92
CA SER A 168 0.54 5.43 0.43
C SER A 168 1.92 5.18 1.05
N TYR A 169 2.93 4.89 0.20
CA TYR A 169 4.28 4.55 0.67
C TYR A 169 5.38 5.11 -0.23
N SER A 170 6.58 5.18 0.33
CA SER A 170 7.83 5.53 -0.35
C SER A 170 8.94 4.54 0.03
N ASN A 171 10.06 4.56 -0.69
CA ASN A 171 11.24 3.78 -0.28
C ASN A 171 11.69 4.15 1.13
N THR A 172 11.72 5.44 1.45
CA THR A 172 12.08 5.92 2.80
C THR A 172 11.22 5.30 3.88
N LEU A 173 9.90 5.19 3.63
CA LEU A 173 9.00 4.53 4.57
C LEU A 173 9.36 3.05 4.77
N ILE A 174 9.52 2.31 3.67
CA ILE A 174 9.83 0.87 3.74
C ILE A 174 11.17 0.62 4.42
N GLU A 175 12.21 1.38 4.04
CA GLU A 175 13.54 1.31 4.65
C GLU A 175 13.48 1.61 6.15
N THR A 176 12.75 2.66 6.55
CA THR A 176 12.58 3.00 7.98
C THR A 176 11.84 1.89 8.73
N CYS A 177 10.78 1.33 8.17
CA CYS A 177 10.08 0.18 8.77
C CYS A 177 11.03 -1.00 8.99
N HIS A 178 11.83 -1.36 7.98
CA HIS A 178 12.79 -2.46 8.07
C HIS A 178 13.90 -2.20 9.11
N GLU A 179 14.40 -0.96 9.24
CA GLU A 179 15.37 -0.59 10.27
C GLU A 179 14.86 -0.86 11.68
N TYR A 180 13.55 -0.71 11.91
CA TYR A 180 12.88 -1.02 13.17
C TYR A 180 12.30 -2.44 13.23
N GLY A 181 12.61 -3.28 12.24
CA GLY A 181 12.19 -4.69 12.17
C GLY A 181 10.72 -4.90 11.84
N PHE A 182 10.07 -3.93 11.19
CA PHE A 182 8.69 -4.07 10.72
C PHE A 182 8.65 -4.51 9.26
N GLU A 183 7.76 -5.44 8.95
CA GLU A 183 7.38 -5.78 7.58
C GLU A 183 6.23 -4.88 7.10
N CYS A 184 6.39 -4.31 5.90
CA CYS A 184 5.37 -3.46 5.29
C CYS A 184 4.33 -4.31 4.57
N ILE A 185 3.08 -4.24 5.01
CA ILE A 185 1.96 -5.05 4.52
C ILE A 185 0.93 -4.18 3.83
N GLN A 186 0.53 -4.58 2.63
CA GLN A 186 -0.61 -4.02 1.89
C GLN A 186 -1.70 -5.09 1.72
N TRP A 187 -2.43 -5.08 0.61
CA TRP A 187 -3.50 -6.02 0.25
C TRP A 187 -3.58 -6.18 -1.27
N ASP A 188 -3.91 -7.36 -1.73
CA ASP A 188 -4.29 -7.60 -3.12
C ASP A 188 -5.82 -7.65 -3.31
N VAL A 189 -6.58 -7.82 -2.22
CA VAL A 189 -8.04 -7.80 -2.23
C VAL A 189 -8.59 -6.66 -1.37
N ASP A 190 -8.88 -5.53 -2.01
CA ASP A 190 -9.59 -4.41 -1.38
C ASP A 190 -11.10 -4.68 -1.43
N SER A 191 -11.74 -4.80 -0.28
CA SER A 191 -13.20 -4.99 -0.16
C SER A 191 -13.98 -3.77 -0.64
N VAL A 192 -13.42 -2.58 -0.51
CA VAL A 192 -14.07 -1.27 -0.76
C VAL A 192 -15.28 -1.03 0.15
N ASP A 193 -15.30 -1.66 1.31
CA ASP A 193 -16.37 -1.58 2.31
C ASP A 193 -16.45 -0.23 3.04
N TRP A 194 -15.40 0.57 2.93
CA TRP A 194 -15.26 1.91 3.51
C TRP A 194 -16.04 3.00 2.76
N ARG A 195 -16.50 2.72 1.52
CA ARG A 195 -17.21 3.72 0.71
C ARG A 195 -18.59 4.01 1.28
N GLU A 196 -18.95 5.28 1.30
CA GLU A 196 -20.32 5.69 1.60
C GLU A 196 -21.30 5.02 0.62
N GLY A 197 -22.36 4.43 1.18
CA GLY A 197 -23.35 3.68 0.39
C GLY A 197 -22.89 2.31 -0.12
N ALA A 198 -21.78 1.76 0.41
CA ALA A 198 -21.35 0.41 0.12
C ALA A 198 -22.49 -0.58 0.38
N LYS A 199 -22.74 -1.50 -0.57
CA LYS A 199 -23.75 -2.55 -0.44
C LYS A 199 -23.08 -3.87 -0.08
N ALA A 200 -23.61 -4.57 0.91
CA ALA A 200 -23.03 -5.82 1.38
C ALA A 200 -22.80 -6.84 0.25
N GLN A 201 -23.77 -7.00 -0.66
CA GLN A 201 -23.65 -7.95 -1.77
C GLN A 201 -22.50 -7.61 -2.74
N ASP A 202 -22.27 -6.31 -3.01
CA ASP A 202 -21.16 -5.87 -3.89
C ASP A 202 -19.81 -6.14 -3.25
N VAL A 203 -19.68 -5.87 -1.94
CA VAL A 203 -18.49 -6.16 -1.14
C VAL A 203 -18.23 -7.67 -1.11
N ILE A 204 -19.24 -8.50 -0.83
CA ILE A 204 -19.13 -9.96 -0.83
C ILE A 204 -18.65 -10.47 -2.19
N ASN A 205 -19.30 -10.06 -3.26
CA ASN A 205 -18.96 -10.49 -4.63
C ASN A 205 -17.52 -10.11 -4.99
N ARG A 206 -17.11 -8.89 -4.61
CA ARG A 206 -15.78 -8.37 -4.86
C ARG A 206 -14.72 -9.20 -4.14
N VAL A 207 -14.88 -9.46 -2.86
CA VAL A 207 -13.94 -10.26 -2.07
C VAL A 207 -13.85 -11.67 -2.62
N LEU A 208 -15.00 -12.35 -2.80
CA LEU A 208 -15.03 -13.74 -3.26
C LEU A 208 -14.43 -13.93 -4.67
N SER A 209 -14.64 -12.96 -5.58
CA SER A 209 -14.15 -13.06 -6.95
C SER A 209 -12.65 -12.81 -7.11
N LYS A 210 -12.04 -12.13 -6.14
CA LYS A 210 -10.62 -11.73 -6.20
C LYS A 210 -9.70 -12.58 -5.34
N THR A 211 -10.24 -13.23 -4.31
CA THR A 211 -9.46 -14.03 -3.38
C THR A 211 -8.85 -15.25 -4.05
N LYS A 212 -7.56 -15.43 -3.86
CA LYS A 212 -6.75 -16.57 -4.29
C LYS A 212 -5.83 -17.02 -3.16
N SER A 213 -5.14 -18.15 -3.32
CA SER A 213 -4.13 -18.58 -2.35
C SER A 213 -3.09 -17.47 -2.13
N GLY A 214 -2.72 -17.23 -0.89
CA GLY A 214 -1.80 -16.17 -0.49
C GLY A 214 -2.36 -14.75 -0.46
N SER A 215 -3.65 -14.55 -0.71
CA SER A 215 -4.29 -13.21 -0.68
C SER A 215 -4.30 -12.61 0.72
N ILE A 216 -4.10 -11.29 0.77
CA ILE A 216 -4.33 -10.45 1.94
C ILE A 216 -5.55 -9.56 1.64
N ILE A 217 -6.63 -9.76 2.41
CA ILE A 217 -7.91 -9.08 2.23
C ILE A 217 -7.99 -7.91 3.19
N LEU A 218 -8.34 -6.72 2.68
CA LEU A 218 -8.59 -5.52 3.48
C LEU A 218 -10.08 -5.32 3.71
N MET A 219 -10.43 -5.08 4.99
CA MET A 219 -11.72 -4.56 5.47
C MET A 219 -11.50 -3.49 6.55
N HIS A 220 -12.56 -2.81 7.00
CA HIS A 220 -12.51 -1.75 8.00
C HIS A 220 -13.47 -2.01 9.15
N ASN A 221 -13.03 -1.69 10.38
CA ASN A 221 -13.81 -1.94 11.60
C ASN A 221 -15.11 -1.12 11.69
N ASN A 222 -15.16 0.04 11.05
CA ASN A 222 -16.30 0.97 11.07
C ASN A 222 -17.19 0.89 9.81
N SER A 223 -16.99 -0.09 8.95
CA SER A 223 -17.82 -0.29 7.76
C SER A 223 -19.27 -0.59 8.17
N ALA A 224 -20.22 0.16 7.63
CA ALA A 224 -21.65 -0.03 7.95
C ALA A 224 -22.20 -1.40 7.54
N VAL A 225 -21.50 -2.12 6.67
CA VAL A 225 -21.92 -3.44 6.16
C VAL A 225 -21.08 -4.59 6.70
N ILE A 226 -20.07 -4.33 7.55
CA ILE A 226 -19.10 -5.34 7.98
C ILE A 226 -19.76 -6.55 8.65
N THR A 227 -20.76 -6.32 9.49
CA THR A 227 -21.44 -7.39 10.24
C THR A 227 -22.36 -8.26 9.39
N GLU A 228 -22.76 -7.77 8.22
CA GLU A 228 -23.49 -8.53 7.19
C GLU A 228 -22.53 -9.26 6.26
N VAL A 229 -21.45 -8.61 5.86
CA VAL A 229 -20.45 -9.12 4.90
C VAL A 229 -19.60 -10.23 5.51
N LEU A 230 -19.05 -10.00 6.70
CA LEU A 230 -18.03 -10.85 7.30
C LEU A 230 -18.47 -12.32 7.43
N PRO A 231 -19.63 -12.66 7.98
CA PRO A 231 -20.04 -14.06 8.12
C PRO A 231 -20.19 -14.76 6.77
N VAL A 232 -20.70 -14.09 5.74
CA VAL A 232 -20.89 -14.64 4.41
C VAL A 232 -19.55 -14.90 3.71
N VAL A 233 -18.61 -13.97 3.84
CA VAL A 233 -17.26 -14.10 3.28
C VAL A 233 -16.52 -15.27 3.94
N LEU A 234 -16.55 -15.36 5.27
CA LEU A 234 -15.92 -16.45 6.01
C LEU A 234 -16.51 -17.80 5.59
N GLU A 235 -17.83 -17.95 5.66
CA GLU A 235 -18.51 -19.20 5.31
C GLU A 235 -18.15 -19.67 3.89
N LYS A 236 -18.25 -18.76 2.91
CA LYS A 236 -18.02 -19.10 1.50
C LYS A 236 -16.55 -19.43 1.20
N LEU A 237 -15.60 -18.69 1.75
CA LEU A 237 -14.18 -18.97 1.51
C LEU A 237 -13.74 -20.25 2.23
N ILE A 238 -14.22 -20.52 3.44
CA ILE A 238 -13.99 -21.80 4.14
C ILE A 238 -14.58 -22.97 3.33
N ALA A 239 -15.81 -22.83 2.81
CA ALA A 239 -16.43 -23.84 1.96
C ALA A 239 -15.68 -24.10 0.63
N GLN A 240 -14.93 -23.10 0.13
CA GLN A 240 -14.02 -23.22 -1.00
C GLN A 240 -12.67 -23.87 -0.64
N GLY A 241 -12.47 -24.20 0.63
CA GLY A 241 -11.25 -24.83 1.15
C GLY A 241 -10.13 -23.86 1.52
N TYR A 242 -10.41 -22.56 1.66
CA TYR A 242 -9.42 -21.61 2.17
C TYR A 242 -9.30 -21.72 3.68
N THR A 243 -8.07 -21.57 4.17
CA THR A 243 -7.74 -21.49 5.60
C THR A 243 -7.30 -20.06 5.92
N PHE A 244 -8.02 -19.43 6.86
CA PHE A 244 -7.65 -18.11 7.34
C PHE A 244 -6.54 -18.22 8.39
N VAL A 245 -5.48 -17.44 8.20
CA VAL A 245 -4.38 -17.31 9.16
C VAL A 245 -4.04 -15.83 9.36
N PRO A 246 -3.52 -15.41 10.53
CA PRO A 246 -2.96 -14.08 10.71
C PRO A 246 -1.82 -13.81 9.72
N VAL A 247 -1.59 -12.53 9.38
CA VAL A 247 -0.58 -12.14 8.39
C VAL A 247 0.82 -12.66 8.75
N SER A 248 1.20 -12.67 10.05
CA SER A 248 2.51 -13.15 10.46
C SER A 248 2.73 -14.65 10.19
N GLN A 249 1.64 -15.41 9.99
CA GLN A 249 1.67 -16.83 9.62
C GLN A 249 1.52 -17.04 8.10
N LEU A 250 0.96 -16.05 7.38
CA LEU A 250 0.83 -16.09 5.93
C LEU A 250 2.16 -15.81 5.25
N ILE A 251 2.86 -14.75 5.68
CA ILE A 251 4.09 -14.27 5.05
C ILE A 251 5.28 -15.20 5.34
N TYR A 252 6.20 -15.28 4.39
CA TYR A 252 7.46 -15.97 4.60
C TYR A 252 8.37 -15.16 5.51
N LYS A 253 9.08 -15.86 6.40
CA LYS A 253 10.11 -15.32 7.28
C LYS A 253 11.48 -15.82 6.81
N GLY A 254 12.53 -15.03 7.00
CA GLY A 254 13.88 -15.34 6.53
C GLY A 254 14.11 -14.87 5.11
N ASP A 255 14.68 -15.71 4.25
CA ASP A 255 15.03 -15.31 2.89
C ASP A 255 13.80 -15.37 1.98
N TYR A 256 13.42 -14.22 1.43
CA TYR A 256 12.35 -14.06 0.45
C TYR A 256 12.67 -12.91 -0.52
N THR A 257 11.94 -12.85 -1.62
CA THR A 257 11.93 -11.71 -2.55
C THR A 257 10.51 -11.18 -2.70
N ILE A 258 10.40 -9.89 -3.06
CA ILE A 258 9.11 -9.26 -3.39
C ILE A 258 9.21 -8.78 -4.83
N ASP A 259 8.28 -9.18 -5.68
CA ASP A 259 8.25 -8.74 -7.07
C ASP A 259 7.66 -7.32 -7.22
N ALA A 260 7.65 -6.79 -8.45
CA ALA A 260 7.12 -5.45 -8.74
C ALA A 260 5.62 -5.28 -8.46
N ASN A 261 4.87 -6.38 -8.31
CA ASN A 261 3.45 -6.40 -7.96
C ASN A 261 3.21 -6.56 -6.44
N GLY A 262 4.28 -6.69 -5.66
CA GLY A 262 4.21 -6.91 -4.22
C GLY A 262 3.91 -8.36 -3.83
N VAL A 263 4.11 -9.31 -4.73
CA VAL A 263 3.99 -10.73 -4.39
C VAL A 263 5.27 -11.17 -3.71
N GLN A 264 5.14 -11.70 -2.49
CA GLN A 264 6.26 -12.27 -1.75
C GLN A 264 6.52 -13.72 -2.20
N HIS A 265 7.73 -14.00 -2.63
CA HIS A 265 8.19 -15.31 -3.08
C HIS A 265 9.21 -15.88 -2.10
N ARG A 266 9.13 -17.16 -1.81
CA ARG A 266 10.16 -17.87 -1.04
C ARG A 266 11.45 -17.93 -1.84
N SER A 267 12.58 -17.57 -1.24
CA SER A 267 13.88 -17.84 -1.83
C SER A 267 14.18 -19.35 -1.76
N ASN A 268 14.59 -19.92 -2.87
CA ASN A 268 14.96 -21.34 -2.98
C ASN A 268 16.29 -21.62 -2.28
#